data_d0858bce804590620dc4325d85d24884
#
_entry.id   d0858bce804590620dc4325d85d24884
#
_cell.length_a   1.000
_cell.length_b   1.000
_cell.length_c   1.000
_cell.angle_alpha   90.00
_cell.angle_beta   90.00
_cell.angle_gamma   90.00
#
_symmetry.space_group_name_H-M   'P 1'
#
loop_
_entity.id
_entity.type
_entity.pdbx_description
1 polymer ?
#
loop_
_entity_poly.entity_id
_entity_poly.type
_entity_poly.pdbx_seq_one_letter_code
_entity_poly.pdbx_strand_id
1 'polypeptide(L)'
;MAEKKSEEMEITRREFVTGTSTVLAIGAVSSLTACAPTATKTPLPSSLEDVPRPTRIVHDPKICAGCGVCGLMCAFSHEKEYGHSLARNALVRDPFNADFTFHVCQQCDSPNCYFACPKKDVALCVDKKTGVKYVNTAECLGCGSCTSACPFTPPRANVHAVRKVSFKCDLCRERKDGPICVEYCTMHALRKVSGKEKG
;
A
#
# COMPACT_ATOMS: atom_id res chain seq x y z
N MET A 1 18.98 -23.79 48.46
CA MET A 1 18.09 -23.57 47.31
C MET A 1 17.15 -22.44 47.70
N ALA A 2 17.39 -21.26 47.20
CA ALA A 2 16.60 -20.06 47.52
C ALA A 2 15.79 -19.68 46.25
N GLU A 3 14.49 -19.82 46.33
CA GLU A 3 13.54 -19.38 45.32
C GLU A 3 13.50 -17.86 45.26
N LYS A 4 13.77 -17.32 44.11
CA LYS A 4 13.72 -15.89 43.79
C LYS A 4 12.29 -15.57 43.28
N LYS A 5 11.47 -15.04 44.19
CA LYS A 5 10.11 -14.58 43.93
C LYS A 5 10.20 -13.30 43.05
N SER A 6 9.71 -13.36 41.84
CA SER A 6 9.54 -12.20 40.98
C SER A 6 8.30 -11.43 41.43
N GLU A 7 8.48 -10.21 41.93
CA GLU A 7 7.37 -9.28 42.19
C GLU A 7 6.94 -8.66 40.85
N GLU A 8 5.75 -9.01 40.41
CA GLU A 8 5.05 -8.34 39.30
C GLU A 8 4.52 -6.99 39.82
N MET A 9 5.03 -5.93 39.24
CA MET A 9 4.64 -4.55 39.56
C MET A 9 3.39 -4.18 38.72
N GLU A 10 2.21 -4.29 39.32
CA GLU A 10 0.96 -3.81 38.72
C GLU A 10 0.90 -2.28 38.77
N ILE A 11 1.09 -1.64 37.63
CA ILE A 11 0.90 -0.18 37.47
C ILE A 11 -0.59 0.09 37.21
N THR A 12 -1.25 0.78 38.13
CA THR A 12 -2.66 1.15 37.97
C THR A 12 -2.84 2.32 37.00
N ARG A 13 -4.01 2.36 36.32
CA ARG A 13 -4.37 3.44 35.36
C ARG A 13 -4.31 4.85 35.95
N ARG A 14 -4.36 5.03 37.25
CA ARG A 14 -4.28 6.34 37.92
C ARG A 14 -2.83 6.87 38.02
N GLU A 15 -1.85 6.00 38.13
CA GLU A 15 -0.44 6.41 38.26
C GLU A 15 0.17 6.86 36.94
N PHE A 16 -0.41 6.45 35.81
CA PHE A 16 0.04 6.88 34.49
C PHE A 16 -0.32 8.33 34.15
N VAL A 17 -1.31 8.92 34.80
CA VAL A 17 -1.83 10.27 34.48
C VAL A 17 -1.15 11.40 35.31
N THR A 18 -0.48 11.06 36.42
CA THR A 18 0.09 12.06 37.34
C THR A 18 1.59 12.28 37.19
N GLY A 19 2.26 11.60 36.25
CA GLY A 19 3.72 11.64 36.07
C GLY A 19 4.26 12.73 35.13
N THR A 20 3.52 13.81 34.88
CA THR A 20 4.07 14.94 34.09
C THR A 20 4.04 16.24 34.89
N SER A 21 5.12 16.53 35.58
CA SER A 21 5.38 17.87 36.11
C SER A 21 6.84 18.25 35.92
N THR A 22 7.04 19.36 35.26
CA THR A 22 8.17 20.31 35.35
C THR A 22 9.42 19.98 34.53
N VAL A 23 9.50 20.50 33.31
CA VAL A 23 10.75 21.07 32.79
C VAL A 23 10.51 22.50 32.32
N LEU A 24 11.32 23.40 32.87
CA LEU A 24 11.32 24.82 32.70
C LEU A 24 11.58 25.29 31.27
N ALA A 25 10.93 26.40 30.92
CA ALA A 25 11.14 27.16 29.71
C ALA A 25 12.56 27.73 29.62
N ILE A 26 13.20 27.56 28.48
CA ILE A 26 14.20 28.52 27.98
C ILE A 26 13.86 28.74 26.50
N GLY A 27 13.56 30.00 26.18
CA GLY A 27 13.15 30.41 24.86
C GLY A 27 14.28 30.38 23.82
N ALA A 28 13.93 29.95 22.63
CA ALA A 28 14.56 30.42 21.41
C ALA A 28 13.47 30.39 20.31
N VAL A 29 13.04 31.60 19.95
CA VAL A 29 12.19 31.84 18.80
C VAL A 29 13.04 31.60 17.57
N SER A 30 12.95 30.39 17.00
CA SER A 30 13.46 30.09 15.66
C SER A 30 12.27 30.01 14.72
N SER A 31 12.17 31.00 13.85
CA SER A 31 11.23 31.08 12.74
C SER A 31 11.34 29.82 11.87
N LEU A 32 10.42 28.88 12.08
CA LEU A 32 10.21 27.75 11.19
C LEU A 32 9.50 28.25 9.94
N THR A 33 10.27 28.64 8.95
CA THR A 33 9.79 28.77 7.58
C THR A 33 9.34 27.37 7.14
N ALA A 34 8.03 27.16 7.09
CA ALA A 34 7.43 25.95 6.59
C ALA A 34 7.82 25.79 5.12
N CYS A 35 8.84 24.99 4.84
CA CYS A 35 9.18 24.56 3.51
C CYS A 35 8.11 23.53 3.09
N ALA A 36 7.06 24.01 2.42
CA ALA A 36 6.13 23.14 1.74
C ALA A 36 6.93 22.33 0.73
N PRO A 37 6.85 20.99 0.71
CA PRO A 37 7.49 20.22 -0.33
C PRO A 37 6.75 20.50 -1.64
N THR A 38 7.31 21.40 -2.45
CA THR A 38 6.98 21.47 -3.87
C THR A 38 7.29 20.10 -4.45
N ALA A 39 6.25 19.40 -4.87
CA ALA A 39 6.37 18.15 -5.60
C ALA A 39 7.06 18.42 -6.94
N THR A 40 8.38 18.51 -6.91
CA THR A 40 9.22 18.51 -8.11
C THR A 40 8.99 17.16 -8.76
N LYS A 41 8.35 17.17 -9.94
CA LYS A 41 8.32 16.02 -10.84
C LYS A 41 9.77 15.68 -11.17
N THR A 42 10.30 14.69 -10.46
CA THR A 42 11.60 14.11 -10.79
C THR A 42 11.51 13.57 -12.22
N PRO A 43 12.39 13.98 -13.15
CA PRO A 43 12.37 13.42 -14.49
C PRO A 43 12.47 11.90 -14.43
N LEU A 44 11.66 11.22 -15.24
CA LEU A 44 11.73 9.76 -15.37
C LEU A 44 13.15 9.40 -15.84
N PRO A 45 13.83 8.45 -15.22
CA PRO A 45 15.09 7.97 -15.78
C PRO A 45 14.80 7.32 -17.13
N SER A 46 15.71 7.54 -18.09
CA SER A 46 15.63 7.10 -19.49
C SER A 46 15.25 5.62 -19.68
N SER A 47 15.50 4.77 -18.69
CA SER A 47 15.16 3.35 -18.72
C SER A 47 13.65 3.02 -18.63
N LEU A 48 12.79 3.98 -18.29
CA LEU A 48 11.34 3.78 -18.21
C LEU A 48 10.56 4.56 -19.28
N GLU A 49 11.21 5.39 -20.09
CA GLU A 49 10.55 6.20 -21.12
C GLU A 49 9.99 5.32 -22.26
N ASP A 50 10.67 4.22 -22.58
CA ASP A 50 10.29 3.30 -23.65
C ASP A 50 9.30 2.22 -23.20
N VAL A 51 8.88 2.21 -21.93
CA VAL A 51 7.99 1.19 -21.40
C VAL A 51 6.53 1.63 -21.58
N PRO A 52 5.65 0.75 -22.12
CA PRO A 52 4.25 1.08 -22.31
C PRO A 52 3.57 1.42 -20.99
N ARG A 53 2.60 2.32 -21.04
CA ARG A 53 1.79 2.65 -19.87
C ARG A 53 0.85 1.49 -19.56
N PRO A 54 0.91 0.92 -18.34
CA PRO A 54 0.04 -0.18 -17.97
C PRO A 54 -1.41 0.29 -17.84
N THR A 55 -2.32 -0.66 -17.95
CA THR A 55 -3.72 -0.45 -17.60
C THR A 55 -3.88 -0.16 -16.11
N ARG A 56 -5.01 0.42 -15.72
CA ARG A 56 -5.37 0.69 -14.32
C ARG A 56 -6.73 0.08 -13.99
N ILE A 57 -6.98 -0.16 -12.71
CA ILE A 57 -8.29 -0.56 -12.22
C ILE A 57 -8.96 0.69 -11.66
N VAL A 58 -10.15 0.98 -12.15
CA VAL A 58 -11.01 2.08 -11.69
C VAL A 58 -12.18 1.48 -10.94
N HIS A 59 -12.58 2.14 -9.88
CA HIS A 59 -13.69 1.77 -9.01
C HIS A 59 -14.82 2.79 -9.13
N ASP A 60 -16.04 2.32 -9.28
CA ASP A 60 -17.25 3.12 -9.17
C ASP A 60 -17.89 2.86 -7.80
N PRO A 61 -17.79 3.82 -6.85
CA PRO A 61 -18.34 3.66 -5.52
C PRO A 61 -19.87 3.62 -5.50
N LYS A 62 -20.55 4.20 -6.50
CA LYS A 62 -22.02 4.32 -6.55
C LYS A 62 -22.71 2.97 -6.72
N ILE A 63 -22.07 2.03 -7.39
CA ILE A 63 -22.62 0.70 -7.65
C ILE A 63 -21.94 -0.40 -6.83
N CYS A 64 -20.92 -0.05 -6.04
CA CYS A 64 -20.22 -1.00 -5.20
C CYS A 64 -21.10 -1.43 -4.01
N ALA A 65 -21.30 -2.73 -3.83
CA ALA A 65 -22.03 -3.28 -2.68
C ALA A 65 -21.17 -3.53 -1.44
N GLY A 66 -19.87 -3.19 -1.45
CA GLY A 66 -18.98 -3.42 -0.32
C GLY A 66 -18.73 -4.88 0.04
N CYS A 67 -19.07 -5.83 -0.82
CA CYS A 67 -19.07 -7.28 -0.53
C CYS A 67 -17.68 -7.88 -0.22
N GLY A 68 -16.59 -7.26 -0.71
CA GLY A 68 -15.22 -7.68 -0.43
C GLY A 68 -14.72 -8.88 -1.23
N VAL A 69 -15.50 -9.43 -2.15
CA VAL A 69 -15.09 -10.54 -3.05
C VAL A 69 -13.81 -10.20 -3.81
N CYS A 70 -13.62 -8.94 -4.22
CA CYS A 70 -12.41 -8.46 -4.90
C CYS A 70 -11.13 -8.71 -4.09
N GLY A 71 -11.17 -8.55 -2.76
CA GLY A 71 -10.04 -8.84 -1.88
C GLY A 71 -9.80 -10.35 -1.71
N LEU A 72 -10.87 -11.11 -1.47
CA LEU A 72 -10.78 -12.57 -1.28
C LEU A 72 -10.23 -13.27 -2.54
N MET A 73 -10.75 -12.90 -3.71
CA MET A 73 -10.28 -13.48 -4.97
C MET A 73 -8.84 -13.04 -5.32
N CYS A 74 -8.46 -11.81 -4.95
CA CYS A 74 -7.07 -11.35 -5.08
C CYS A 74 -6.13 -12.21 -4.23
N ALA A 75 -6.46 -12.43 -2.95
CA ALA A 75 -5.67 -13.27 -2.06
C ALA A 75 -5.58 -14.70 -2.58
N PHE A 76 -6.70 -15.31 -2.93
CA PHE A 76 -6.73 -16.68 -3.46
C PHE A 76 -5.92 -16.85 -4.76
N SER A 77 -6.01 -15.89 -5.67
CA SER A 77 -5.27 -15.97 -6.93
C SER A 77 -3.75 -15.96 -6.74
N HIS A 78 -3.27 -15.15 -5.79
CA HIS A 78 -1.84 -14.96 -5.58
C HIS A 78 -1.24 -15.91 -4.54
N GLU A 79 -1.98 -16.16 -3.46
CA GLU A 79 -1.45 -16.86 -2.29
C GLU A 79 -2.08 -18.24 -2.07
N LYS A 80 -3.13 -18.59 -2.85
CA LYS A 80 -3.93 -19.81 -2.70
C LYS A 80 -4.63 -19.94 -1.35
N GLU A 81 -4.74 -18.82 -0.64
CA GLU A 81 -5.40 -18.70 0.66
C GLU A 81 -6.43 -17.58 0.61
N TYR A 82 -7.51 -17.72 1.37
CA TYR A 82 -8.52 -16.68 1.51
C TYR A 82 -8.19 -15.79 2.72
N GLY A 83 -8.10 -14.48 2.49
CA GLY A 83 -7.86 -13.52 3.56
C GLY A 83 -7.62 -12.11 3.03
N HIS A 84 -8.33 -11.14 3.56
CA HIS A 84 -8.16 -9.74 3.13
C HIS A 84 -6.75 -9.19 3.40
N SER A 85 -6.07 -9.70 4.43
CA SER A 85 -4.69 -9.32 4.74
C SER A 85 -3.68 -9.78 3.69
N LEU A 86 -4.02 -10.81 2.92
CA LEU A 86 -3.20 -11.37 1.84
C LEU A 86 -3.50 -10.73 0.49
N ALA A 87 -4.54 -9.89 0.42
CA ALA A 87 -4.91 -9.22 -0.81
C ALA A 87 -3.92 -8.10 -1.16
N ARG A 88 -3.72 -7.87 -2.46
CA ARG A 88 -2.92 -6.77 -3.01
C ARG A 88 -3.76 -5.51 -3.28
N ASN A 89 -5.00 -5.52 -2.82
CA ASN A 89 -5.94 -4.41 -2.79
C ASN A 89 -6.62 -4.34 -1.42
N ALA A 90 -7.28 -3.23 -1.12
CA ALA A 90 -8.08 -3.08 0.09
C ALA A 90 -9.39 -2.39 -0.23
N LEU A 91 -10.48 -2.87 0.36
CA LEU A 91 -11.78 -2.24 0.32
C LEU A 91 -12.07 -1.66 1.71
N VAL A 92 -12.06 -0.34 1.80
CA VAL A 92 -12.52 0.37 3.00
C VAL A 92 -14.03 0.50 2.92
N ARG A 93 -14.69 0.21 4.01
CA ARG A 93 -16.15 0.18 4.12
C ARG A 93 -16.59 1.13 5.22
N ASP A 94 -17.47 2.05 4.86
CA ASP A 94 -18.30 2.79 5.82
C ASP A 94 -19.75 2.37 5.62
N PRO A 95 -20.22 1.36 6.39
CA PRO A 95 -21.58 0.85 6.22
C PRO A 95 -22.66 1.84 6.67
N PHE A 96 -22.33 2.81 7.52
CA PHE A 96 -23.29 3.80 8.01
C PHE A 96 -23.62 4.83 6.95
N ASN A 97 -22.65 5.19 6.11
CA ASN A 97 -22.84 6.14 5.01
C ASN A 97 -22.97 5.43 3.65
N ALA A 98 -22.94 4.10 3.63
CA ALA A 98 -22.88 3.28 2.42
C ALA A 98 -21.74 3.71 1.47
N ASP A 99 -20.61 4.13 2.05
CA ASP A 99 -19.43 4.53 1.30
C ASP A 99 -18.41 3.38 1.26
N PHE A 100 -18.00 3.03 0.04
CA PHE A 100 -17.09 1.94 -0.23
C PHE A 100 -15.95 2.42 -1.12
N THR A 101 -14.75 2.53 -0.55
CA THR A 101 -13.58 3.01 -1.28
C THR A 101 -12.60 1.87 -1.56
N PHE A 102 -12.31 1.63 -2.83
CA PHE A 102 -11.39 0.58 -3.27
C PHE A 102 -9.98 1.12 -3.48
N HIS A 103 -9.07 0.61 -2.69
CA HIS A 103 -7.66 0.99 -2.71
C HIS A 103 -6.82 -0.05 -3.44
N VAL A 104 -6.33 0.33 -4.62
CA VAL A 104 -5.49 -0.52 -5.47
C VAL A 104 -4.33 0.31 -6.04
N CYS A 105 -3.21 -0.35 -6.35
CA CYS A 105 -2.08 0.33 -6.97
C CYS A 105 -2.45 0.93 -8.33
N GLN A 106 -2.17 2.22 -8.50
CA GLN A 106 -2.48 2.97 -9.70
C GLN A 106 -1.44 2.82 -10.82
N GLN A 107 -0.41 1.99 -10.63
CA GLN A 107 0.62 1.74 -11.63
C GLN A 107 1.22 3.03 -12.21
N CYS A 108 1.58 3.97 -11.33
CA CYS A 108 2.01 5.34 -11.66
C CYS A 108 3.05 5.38 -12.79
N ASP A 109 2.96 6.40 -13.64
CA ASP A 109 3.95 6.63 -14.70
C ASP A 109 5.35 6.90 -14.10
N SER A 110 5.41 7.76 -13.06
CA SER A 110 6.61 7.95 -12.23
C SER A 110 6.47 7.17 -10.91
N PRO A 111 6.96 5.94 -10.83
CA PRO A 111 6.72 5.05 -9.69
C PRO A 111 7.72 5.32 -8.57
N ASN A 112 7.43 6.28 -7.66
CA ASN A 112 8.29 6.60 -6.52
C ASN A 112 8.69 5.37 -5.71
N CYS A 113 7.77 4.41 -5.55
CA CYS A 113 8.04 3.15 -4.86
C CYS A 113 9.15 2.32 -5.53
N TYR A 114 9.25 2.35 -6.87
CA TYR A 114 10.31 1.67 -7.60
C TYR A 114 11.66 2.35 -7.38
N PHE A 115 11.71 3.69 -7.45
CA PHE A 115 12.95 4.44 -7.25
C PHE A 115 13.46 4.37 -5.80
N ALA A 116 12.56 4.28 -4.84
CA ALA A 116 12.90 4.14 -3.43
C ALA A 116 13.31 2.71 -3.03
N CYS A 117 13.14 1.72 -3.91
CA CYS A 117 13.50 0.36 -3.59
C CYS A 117 15.02 0.15 -3.65
N PRO A 118 15.68 -0.31 -2.56
CA PRO A 118 17.11 -0.57 -2.57
C PRO A 118 17.52 -1.73 -3.50
N LYS A 119 16.56 -2.62 -3.83
CA LYS A 119 16.72 -3.72 -4.79
C LYS A 119 15.83 -3.53 -6.00
N LYS A 120 15.82 -2.31 -6.59
CA LYS A 120 15.10 -2.05 -7.84
C LYS A 120 15.62 -2.98 -8.94
N ASP A 121 14.74 -3.34 -9.88
CA ASP A 121 14.96 -4.31 -10.96
C ASP A 121 15.15 -5.77 -10.51
N VAL A 122 15.27 -6.03 -9.21
CA VAL A 122 15.40 -7.37 -8.63
C VAL A 122 14.17 -7.70 -7.78
N ALA A 123 13.90 -6.89 -6.75
CA ALA A 123 12.76 -7.07 -5.85
C ALA A 123 11.52 -6.29 -6.31
N LEU A 124 11.68 -5.04 -6.74
CA LEU A 124 10.61 -4.28 -7.35
C LEU A 124 10.95 -4.04 -8.81
N CYS A 125 10.18 -4.68 -9.68
CA CYS A 125 10.46 -4.81 -11.11
C CYS A 125 9.41 -4.10 -11.96
N VAL A 126 9.79 -3.81 -13.21
CA VAL A 126 8.89 -3.32 -14.26
C VAL A 126 8.89 -4.32 -15.41
N ASP A 127 7.73 -4.80 -15.77
CA ASP A 127 7.57 -5.65 -16.94
C ASP A 127 7.71 -4.79 -18.21
N LYS A 128 8.73 -5.03 -18.99
CA LYS A 128 9.05 -4.26 -20.20
C LYS A 128 7.98 -4.35 -21.30
N LYS A 129 7.21 -5.44 -21.33
CA LYS A 129 6.16 -5.64 -22.33
C LYS A 129 4.86 -4.93 -22.00
N THR A 130 4.49 -4.91 -20.72
CA THR A 130 3.20 -4.40 -20.25
C THR A 130 3.31 -3.11 -19.45
N GLY A 131 4.52 -2.74 -19.02
CA GLY A 131 4.75 -1.61 -18.13
C GLY A 131 4.30 -1.81 -16.68
N VAL A 132 3.84 -3.00 -16.34
CA VAL A 132 3.33 -3.30 -15.00
C VAL A 132 4.47 -3.35 -13.99
N LYS A 133 4.31 -2.58 -12.90
CA LYS A 133 5.24 -2.59 -11.77
C LYS A 133 4.78 -3.64 -10.77
N TYR A 134 5.64 -4.59 -10.43
CA TYR A 134 5.33 -5.71 -9.55
C TYR A 134 6.45 -5.97 -8.54
N VAL A 135 6.14 -6.69 -7.48
CA VAL A 135 7.11 -7.13 -6.47
C VAL A 135 7.42 -8.60 -6.68
N ASN A 136 8.71 -8.91 -6.83
CA ASN A 136 9.22 -10.27 -6.70
C ASN A 136 9.40 -10.56 -5.19
N THR A 137 8.49 -11.33 -4.64
CA THR A 137 8.44 -11.61 -3.19
C THR A 137 9.62 -12.42 -2.71
N ALA A 138 10.25 -13.25 -3.57
CA ALA A 138 11.44 -14.02 -3.22
C ALA A 138 12.66 -13.14 -2.95
N GLU A 139 12.75 -11.99 -3.61
CA GLU A 139 13.86 -11.05 -3.50
C GLU A 139 13.57 -9.84 -2.59
N CYS A 140 12.33 -9.72 -2.11
CA CYS A 140 11.89 -8.58 -1.32
C CYS A 140 12.46 -8.64 0.10
N LEU A 141 13.10 -7.54 0.54
CA LEU A 141 13.66 -7.42 1.90
C LEU A 141 12.60 -7.04 2.96
N GLY A 142 11.38 -6.70 2.57
CA GLY A 142 10.36 -6.22 3.51
C GLY A 142 10.70 -4.89 4.20
N CYS A 143 11.61 -4.09 3.66
CA CYS A 143 12.13 -2.87 4.29
C CYS A 143 11.12 -1.71 4.40
N GLY A 144 9.99 -1.76 3.69
CA GLY A 144 8.95 -0.74 3.73
C GLY A 144 9.21 0.53 2.91
N SER A 145 10.37 0.69 2.27
CA SER A 145 10.69 1.89 1.48
C SER A 145 9.66 2.18 0.38
N CYS A 146 9.11 1.15 -0.26
CA CYS A 146 8.05 1.29 -1.26
C CYS A 146 6.72 1.76 -0.65
N THR A 147 6.44 1.41 0.61
CA THR A 147 5.25 1.87 1.35
C THR A 147 5.39 3.37 1.66
N SER A 148 6.53 3.77 2.23
CA SER A 148 6.80 5.17 2.61
C SER A 148 6.87 6.11 1.39
N ALA A 149 7.36 5.62 0.25
CA ALA A 149 7.45 6.40 -0.98
C ALA A 149 6.15 6.44 -1.79
N CYS A 150 5.10 5.72 -1.38
CA CYS A 150 3.83 5.73 -2.09
C CYS A 150 3.12 7.08 -1.89
N PRO A 151 2.72 7.80 -2.97
CA PRO A 151 2.09 9.12 -2.84
C PRO A 151 0.63 9.07 -2.39
N PHE A 152 0.06 7.87 -2.26
CA PHE A 152 -1.35 7.69 -1.88
C PHE A 152 -1.51 7.43 -0.39
N THR A 153 -2.62 7.90 0.17
CA THR A 153 -3.06 7.63 1.54
C THR A 153 -4.40 6.89 1.50
N PRO A 154 -4.46 5.66 2.04
CA PRO A 154 -3.36 4.82 2.51
C PRO A 154 -2.43 4.37 1.37
N PRO A 155 -1.17 3.97 1.68
CA PRO A 155 -0.22 3.47 0.69
C PRO A 155 -0.78 2.27 -0.09
N ARG A 156 -0.39 2.16 -1.37
CA ARG A 156 -0.85 1.08 -2.26
C ARG A 156 0.16 -0.07 -2.38
N ALA A 157 1.29 0.05 -1.71
CA ALA A 157 2.26 -1.01 -1.49
C ALA A 157 2.47 -1.15 0.00
N ASN A 158 2.23 -2.33 0.57
CA ASN A 158 2.29 -2.55 2.01
C ASN A 158 3.11 -3.79 2.34
N VAL A 159 3.91 -3.70 3.40
CA VAL A 159 4.65 -4.86 3.91
C VAL A 159 3.70 -5.73 4.73
N HIS A 160 3.59 -7.00 4.35
CA HIS A 160 2.79 -7.96 5.11
C HIS A 160 3.48 -8.29 6.44
N ALA A 161 2.76 -8.13 7.55
CA ALA A 161 3.33 -8.19 8.89
C ALA A 161 4.01 -9.52 9.23
N VAL A 162 3.42 -10.64 8.78
CA VAL A 162 3.94 -12.00 9.03
C VAL A 162 4.96 -12.41 7.99
N ARG A 163 4.63 -12.28 6.71
CA ARG A 163 5.51 -12.75 5.59
C ARG A 163 6.72 -11.86 5.35
N LYS A 164 6.75 -10.64 5.94
CA LYS A 164 7.86 -9.67 5.82
C LYS A 164 8.25 -9.35 4.38
N VAL A 165 7.29 -9.37 3.46
CA VAL A 165 7.46 -8.98 2.05
C VAL A 165 6.40 -7.95 1.66
N SER A 166 6.71 -7.12 0.67
CA SER A 166 5.76 -6.11 0.21
C SER A 166 4.72 -6.72 -0.73
N PHE A 167 3.45 -6.44 -0.46
CA PHE A 167 2.32 -6.75 -1.32
C PHE A 167 1.91 -5.50 -2.10
N LYS A 168 1.79 -5.66 -3.40
CA LYS A 168 1.41 -4.60 -4.34
C LYS A 168 0.67 -5.22 -5.51
N CYS A 169 -0.42 -4.57 -5.94
CA CYS A 169 -1.15 -5.01 -7.13
C CYS A 169 -0.24 -5.00 -8.36
N ASP A 170 -0.21 -6.12 -9.06
CA ASP A 170 0.53 -6.37 -10.30
C ASP A 170 -0.40 -6.58 -11.49
N LEU A 171 -1.70 -6.20 -11.35
CA LEU A 171 -2.75 -6.41 -12.35
C LEU A 171 -2.95 -7.87 -12.75
N CYS A 172 -2.57 -8.80 -11.88
CA CYS A 172 -2.57 -10.25 -12.14
C CYS A 172 -1.85 -10.59 -13.46
N ARG A 173 -0.65 -10.03 -13.67
CA ARG A 173 0.14 -10.09 -14.93
C ARG A 173 0.34 -11.48 -15.49
N GLU A 174 0.28 -12.50 -14.65
CA GLU A 174 0.45 -13.91 -15.05
C GLU A 174 -0.86 -14.55 -15.58
N ARG A 175 -2.00 -13.87 -15.38
CA ARG A 175 -3.30 -14.31 -15.86
C ARG A 175 -3.59 -13.79 -17.28
N LYS A 176 -4.08 -14.65 -18.15
CA LYS A 176 -4.50 -14.27 -19.50
C LYS A 176 -5.76 -13.39 -19.49
N ASP A 177 -6.69 -13.67 -18.57
CA ASP A 177 -7.98 -12.99 -18.45
C ASP A 177 -7.88 -11.65 -17.70
N GLY A 178 -6.68 -11.31 -17.20
CA GLY A 178 -6.39 -10.05 -16.51
C GLY A 178 -6.76 -10.04 -15.03
N PRO A 179 -7.09 -8.87 -14.46
CA PRO A 179 -7.28 -8.73 -13.02
C PRO A 179 -8.48 -9.48 -12.49
N ILE A 180 -8.25 -10.47 -11.63
CA ILE A 180 -9.30 -11.34 -11.07
C ILE A 180 -10.34 -10.55 -10.27
N CYS A 181 -9.97 -9.47 -9.61
CA CYS A 181 -10.90 -8.63 -8.86
C CYS A 181 -11.93 -7.93 -9.76
N VAL A 182 -11.58 -7.66 -11.02
CA VAL A 182 -12.51 -7.11 -12.02
C VAL A 182 -13.45 -8.20 -12.51
N GLU A 183 -12.92 -9.37 -12.82
CA GLU A 183 -13.69 -10.52 -13.31
C GLU A 183 -14.76 -10.97 -12.30
N TYR A 184 -14.40 -11.07 -11.02
CA TYR A 184 -15.31 -11.53 -9.95
C TYR A 184 -16.09 -10.40 -9.26
N CYS A 185 -16.07 -9.19 -9.80
CA CYS A 185 -16.90 -8.09 -9.27
C CYS A 185 -18.36 -8.28 -9.69
N THR A 186 -19.19 -8.82 -8.81
CA THR A 186 -20.60 -9.11 -9.06
C THR A 186 -21.43 -7.87 -9.44
N MET A 187 -21.02 -6.71 -8.93
CA MET A 187 -21.68 -5.43 -9.21
C MET A 187 -21.07 -4.68 -10.41
N HIS A 188 -20.02 -5.24 -11.04
CA HIS A 188 -19.27 -4.58 -12.11
C HIS A 188 -18.74 -3.17 -11.73
N ALA A 189 -18.56 -2.94 -10.43
CA ALA A 189 -18.05 -1.68 -9.90
C ALA A 189 -16.55 -1.48 -10.21
N LEU A 190 -15.84 -2.53 -10.61
CA LEU A 190 -14.44 -2.48 -11.00
C LEU A 190 -14.30 -2.68 -12.50
N ARG A 191 -13.50 -1.82 -13.12
CA ARG A 191 -13.20 -1.92 -14.56
C ARG A 191 -11.74 -1.64 -14.83
N LYS A 192 -11.21 -2.27 -15.87
CA LYS A 192 -9.87 -2.02 -16.39
C LYS A 192 -9.93 -0.90 -17.42
N VAL A 193 -9.10 0.14 -17.25
CA VAL A 193 -8.97 1.24 -18.21
C VAL A 193 -7.56 1.29 -18.78
N SER A 194 -7.44 1.78 -20.02
CA SER A 194 -6.10 1.93 -20.64
C SER A 194 -5.32 3.04 -19.95
N GLY A 195 -3.99 2.92 -19.92
CA GLY A 195 -3.12 3.90 -19.28
C GLY A 195 -3.16 5.31 -19.90
N LYS A 196 -3.84 5.48 -21.03
CA LYS A 196 -4.03 6.76 -21.73
C LYS A 196 -5.27 7.53 -21.28
N GLU A 197 -6.26 6.87 -20.69
CA GLU A 197 -7.45 7.52 -20.17
C GLU A 197 -7.15 8.15 -18.80
N LYS A 198 -7.42 9.46 -18.70
CA LYS A 198 -7.42 10.15 -17.40
C LYS A 198 -8.70 9.73 -16.67
N GLY A 199 -8.57 9.13 -15.51
CA GLY A 199 -9.68 8.83 -14.62
C GLY A 199 -10.19 10.06 -13.92
#